data_cdfcfe910449f375dc506c3978694abf
#
_entry.id   cdfcfe910449f375dc506c3978694abf
#
_cell.length_a   1.000
_cell.length_b   1.000
_cell.length_c   1.000
_cell.angle_alpha   90.00
_cell.angle_beta   90.00
_cell.angle_gamma   90.00
#
_symmetry.space_group_name_H-M   'P 1'
#
loop_
_entity.id
_entity.type
_entity.pdbx_description
1 polymer ?
#
loop_
_entity_poly.entity_id
_entity_poly.type
_entity_poly.pdbx_seq_one_letter_code
_entity_poly.pdbx_strand_id
1 'polypeptide(L)'
;RHGIELKRKLEEIRVKNTAQPEADGTLVILEGWAEESDSAKVDALLAEYPNLIFLKSTPTPEDNTPVKLRNRPFAHLFEVIGAMYALPKYGTIDLTRFFAPFYMIFFGFCMAEGGYGLVIMLGGLAAVMLGRKKGSSAMKEIGMLTMLCGFSGMVFGLMSGSFFGLQPVSYTHLTLPT
;
A
#
# COMPACT_ATOMS: atom_id res chain seq x y z
N ARG A 1 -0.73 -7.90 25.71
CA ARG A 1 -0.30 -9.30 25.86
C ARG A 1 -1.26 -10.29 25.19
N HIS A 2 -2.57 -10.19 25.42
CA HIS A 2 -3.57 -11.12 24.86
C HIS A 2 -3.61 -11.14 23.30
N GLY A 3 -3.40 -10.01 22.64
CA GLY A 3 -3.40 -9.94 21.16
C GLY A 3 -2.19 -10.62 20.50
N ILE A 4 -1.06 -10.69 21.21
CA ILE A 4 0.16 -11.35 20.70
C ILE A 4 0.01 -12.87 20.83
N GLU A 5 -0.55 -13.36 21.93
CA GLU A 5 -0.83 -14.79 22.12
C GLU A 5 -1.89 -15.32 21.13
N LEU A 6 -2.91 -14.52 20.83
CA LEU A 6 -3.93 -14.90 19.85
C LEU A 6 -3.35 -15.00 18.44
N LYS A 7 -2.50 -14.04 18.04
CA LYS A 7 -1.78 -14.10 16.76
C LYS A 7 -0.87 -15.35 16.69
N ARG A 8 -0.12 -15.60 17.75
CA ARG A 8 0.76 -16.78 17.81
C ARG A 8 -0.02 -18.09 17.69
N LYS A 9 -1.14 -18.23 18.40
CA LYS A 9 -2.02 -19.41 18.28
C LYS A 9 -2.64 -19.55 16.87
N LEU A 10 -3.04 -18.44 16.25
CA LEU A 10 -3.55 -18.46 14.88
C LEU A 10 -2.47 -18.87 13.87
N GLU A 11 -1.24 -18.42 14.06
CA GLU A 11 -0.10 -18.84 13.24
C GLU A 11 0.25 -20.31 13.46
N GLU A 12 0.24 -20.81 14.70
CA GLU A 12 0.44 -22.25 15.00
C GLU A 12 -0.62 -23.13 14.34
N ILE A 13 -1.91 -22.72 14.36
CA ILE A 13 -2.98 -23.44 13.69
C ILE A 13 -2.81 -23.39 12.18
N ARG A 14 -2.39 -22.26 11.63
CA ARG A 14 -2.15 -22.10 10.20
C ARG A 14 -0.99 -22.98 9.74
N VAL A 15 0.11 -23.02 10.48
CA VAL A 15 1.25 -23.88 10.21
C VAL A 15 0.86 -25.36 10.24
N LYS A 16 0.09 -25.78 11.26
CA LYS A 16 -0.41 -27.17 11.35
C LYS A 16 -1.32 -27.55 10.19
N ASN A 17 -2.15 -26.62 9.70
CA ASN A 17 -3.04 -26.87 8.57
C ASN A 17 -2.34 -26.83 7.20
N THR A 18 -1.18 -26.19 7.12
CA THR A 18 -0.38 -26.10 5.88
C THR A 18 0.65 -27.22 5.80
N ALA A 19 0.99 -27.85 6.94
CA ALA A 19 1.92 -28.96 7.01
C ALA A 19 1.33 -30.20 6.32
N GLN A 20 1.97 -30.68 5.27
CA GLN A 20 1.58 -31.91 4.58
C GLN A 20 2.28 -33.10 5.26
N PRO A 21 1.51 -34.05 5.86
CA PRO A 21 2.09 -35.27 6.38
C PRO A 21 2.46 -36.19 5.21
N GLU A 22 3.72 -36.56 5.10
CA GLU A 22 4.22 -37.57 4.18
C GLU A 22 4.75 -38.78 4.96
N ALA A 23 4.89 -39.91 4.27
CA ALA A 23 5.43 -41.17 4.84
C ALA A 23 4.72 -41.62 6.13
N ASP A 24 3.39 -41.84 6.08
CA ASP A 24 2.56 -42.30 7.18
C ASP A 24 2.60 -41.42 8.45
N GLY A 25 2.81 -40.10 8.26
CA GLY A 25 2.79 -39.12 9.36
C GLY A 25 4.11 -39.01 10.14
N THR A 26 5.17 -39.69 9.69
CA THR A 26 6.50 -39.60 10.31
C THR A 26 7.31 -38.40 9.82
N LEU A 27 6.99 -37.87 8.65
CA LEU A 27 7.63 -36.69 8.07
C LEU A 27 6.61 -35.57 7.87
N VAL A 28 6.93 -34.39 8.34
CA VAL A 28 6.10 -33.18 8.12
C VAL A 28 6.89 -32.23 7.25
N ILE A 29 6.36 -31.95 6.05
CA ILE A 29 6.96 -30.98 5.14
C ILE A 29 6.28 -29.63 5.37
N LEU A 30 7.09 -28.60 5.63
CA LEU A 30 6.64 -27.23 5.77
C LEU A 30 7.35 -26.37 4.73
N GLU A 31 6.59 -25.74 3.85
CA GLU A 31 7.09 -24.76 2.89
C GLU A 31 6.82 -23.34 3.40
N GLY A 32 7.82 -22.48 3.32
CA GLY A 32 7.73 -21.11 3.78
C GLY A 32 8.63 -20.16 2.99
N TRP A 33 8.28 -18.90 3.01
CA TRP A 33 9.02 -17.84 2.32
C TRP A 33 9.69 -16.93 3.34
N ALA A 34 10.96 -16.61 3.11
CA ALA A 34 11.72 -15.67 3.92
C ALA A 34 12.31 -14.55 3.05
N GLU A 35 12.41 -13.36 3.62
CA GLU A 35 13.08 -12.24 2.95
C GLU A 35 14.59 -12.50 2.89
N GLU A 36 15.23 -12.26 1.76
CA GLU A 36 16.67 -12.48 1.56
C GLU A 36 17.53 -11.73 2.58
N SER A 37 17.09 -10.53 2.99
CA SER A 37 17.74 -9.72 4.02
C SER A 37 17.76 -10.40 5.40
N ASP A 38 16.82 -11.28 5.68
CA ASP A 38 16.70 -12.00 6.96
C ASP A 38 17.21 -13.46 6.88
N SER A 39 17.75 -13.87 5.72
CA SER A 39 18.27 -15.22 5.51
C SER A 39 19.23 -15.68 6.61
N ALA A 40 20.18 -14.83 7.01
CA ALA A 40 21.14 -15.16 8.06
C ALA A 40 20.47 -15.40 9.44
N LYS A 41 19.39 -14.67 9.75
CA LYS A 41 18.63 -14.85 11.00
C LYS A 41 17.82 -16.15 10.97
N VAL A 42 17.26 -16.46 9.81
CA VAL A 42 16.50 -17.70 9.60
C VAL A 42 17.44 -18.90 9.73
N ASP A 43 18.65 -18.83 9.15
CA ASP A 43 19.65 -19.88 9.27
C ASP A 43 20.09 -20.11 10.71
N ALA A 44 20.34 -19.04 11.44
CA ALA A 44 20.70 -19.12 12.86
C ALA A 44 19.59 -19.77 13.69
N LEU A 45 18.33 -19.43 13.40
CA LEU A 45 17.18 -19.99 14.09
C LEU A 45 16.95 -21.46 13.74
N LEU A 46 17.13 -21.84 12.48
CA LEU A 46 16.98 -23.24 12.04
C LEU A 46 18.09 -24.13 12.59
N ALA A 47 19.30 -23.59 12.79
CA ALA A 47 20.42 -24.31 13.37
C ALA A 47 20.23 -24.68 14.87
N GLU A 48 19.30 -24.02 15.57
CA GLU A 48 18.91 -24.39 16.94
C GLU A 48 18.13 -25.71 17.01
N TYR A 49 17.58 -26.18 15.87
CA TYR A 49 16.73 -27.39 15.82
C TYR A 49 17.46 -28.53 15.09
N PRO A 50 18.18 -29.42 15.79
CA PRO A 50 18.98 -30.46 15.15
C PRO A 50 18.19 -31.54 14.40
N ASN A 51 16.88 -31.63 14.67
CA ASN A 51 15.99 -32.61 14.02
C ASN A 51 15.28 -32.05 12.77
N LEU A 52 15.66 -30.84 12.34
CA LEU A 52 15.01 -30.15 11.22
C LEU A 52 15.98 -30.14 10.03
N ILE A 53 15.55 -30.73 8.92
CA ILE A 53 16.29 -30.68 7.66
C ILE A 53 15.62 -29.59 6.81
N PHE A 54 16.38 -28.61 6.36
CA PHE A 54 15.87 -27.56 5.50
C PHE A 54 16.59 -27.49 4.17
N LEU A 55 15.85 -27.22 3.13
CA LEU A 55 16.36 -27.00 1.78
C LEU A 55 16.02 -25.56 1.38
N LYS A 56 17.00 -24.83 0.90
CA LYS A 56 16.80 -23.49 0.35
C LYS A 56 16.72 -23.59 -1.16
N SER A 57 15.67 -23.02 -1.71
CA SER A 57 15.52 -22.81 -3.15
C SER A 57 15.27 -21.33 -3.44
N THR A 58 15.71 -20.86 -4.58
CA THR A 58 15.33 -19.54 -5.09
C THR A 58 13.97 -19.65 -5.74
N PRO A 59 13.04 -18.71 -5.45
CA PRO A 59 11.71 -18.74 -6.05
C PRO A 59 11.79 -18.56 -7.56
N THR A 60 10.94 -19.29 -8.26
CA THR A 60 10.74 -19.16 -9.69
C THR A 60 9.57 -18.23 -10.00
N PRO A 61 9.47 -17.65 -11.22
CA PRO A 61 8.34 -16.78 -11.59
C PRO A 61 6.98 -17.47 -11.57
N GLU A 62 6.97 -18.82 -11.53
CA GLU A 62 5.76 -19.64 -11.48
C GLU A 62 5.25 -19.85 -10.06
N ASP A 63 6.11 -19.64 -9.07
CA ASP A 63 5.77 -19.77 -7.67
C ASP A 63 4.91 -18.59 -7.21
N ASN A 64 3.87 -18.85 -6.42
CA ASN A 64 3.04 -17.82 -5.79
C ASN A 64 3.75 -17.21 -4.57
N THR A 65 4.91 -16.62 -4.78
CA THR A 65 5.68 -15.99 -3.72
C THR A 65 5.01 -14.71 -3.21
N PRO A 66 4.91 -14.50 -1.90
CA PRO A 66 4.49 -13.22 -1.35
C PRO A 66 5.55 -12.16 -1.68
N VAL A 67 5.15 -11.11 -2.39
CA VAL A 67 6.03 -10.02 -2.80
C VAL A 67 5.94 -8.88 -1.79
N LYS A 68 7.10 -8.41 -1.30
CA LYS A 68 7.19 -7.20 -0.47
C LYS A 68 7.72 -6.05 -1.33
N LEU A 69 6.88 -5.05 -1.52
CA LEU A 69 7.25 -3.86 -2.28
C LEU A 69 8.20 -2.96 -1.47
N ARG A 70 9.20 -2.41 -2.12
CA ARG A 70 10.17 -1.48 -1.52
C ARG A 70 10.12 -0.15 -2.26
N ASN A 71 9.11 0.66 -1.97
CA ASN A 71 8.90 1.94 -2.60
C ASN A 71 9.39 3.12 -1.75
N ARG A 72 9.67 4.24 -2.43
CA ARG A 72 9.89 5.53 -1.75
C ARG A 72 8.61 6.00 -1.07
N PRO A 73 8.68 6.84 -0.02
CA PRO A 73 7.51 7.25 0.77
C PRO A 73 6.34 7.80 -0.06
N PHE A 74 6.62 8.52 -1.15
CA PHE A 74 5.58 9.01 -2.04
C PHE A 74 4.87 7.89 -2.80
N ALA A 75 5.61 7.00 -3.46
CA ALA A 75 5.04 5.88 -4.20
C ALA A 75 4.37 4.86 -3.28
N HIS A 76 4.87 4.68 -2.05
CA HIS A 76 4.29 3.80 -1.05
C HIS A 76 2.83 4.14 -0.72
N LEU A 77 2.45 5.42 -0.73
CA LEU A 77 1.06 5.82 -0.50
C LEU A 77 0.10 5.30 -1.58
N PHE A 78 0.61 5.09 -2.79
CA PHE A 78 -0.17 4.60 -3.92
C PHE A 78 -0.19 3.06 -4.03
N GLU A 79 0.59 2.35 -3.21
CA GLU A 79 0.55 0.88 -3.14
C GLU A 79 -0.83 0.36 -2.75
N VAL A 80 -1.58 1.11 -1.94
CA VAL A 80 -2.96 0.77 -1.56
C VAL A 80 -3.84 0.65 -2.81
N ILE A 81 -3.68 1.57 -3.78
CA ILE A 81 -4.42 1.54 -5.04
C ILE A 81 -3.94 0.36 -5.89
N GLY A 82 -2.62 0.17 -6.02
CA GLY A 82 -2.05 -0.97 -6.74
C GLY A 82 -2.52 -2.31 -6.19
N ALA A 83 -2.57 -2.47 -4.88
CA ALA A 83 -3.02 -3.68 -4.22
C ALA A 83 -4.51 -4.01 -4.46
N MET A 84 -5.35 -3.02 -4.76
CA MET A 84 -6.76 -3.23 -5.13
C MET A 84 -6.91 -3.92 -6.50
N TYR A 85 -5.93 -3.76 -7.40
CA TYR A 85 -5.96 -4.39 -8.71
C TYR A 85 -5.21 -5.72 -8.72
N ALA A 86 -3.92 -5.71 -8.50
CA ALA A 86 -3.08 -6.89 -8.34
C ALA A 86 -1.68 -6.46 -7.88
N LEU A 87 -1.09 -7.22 -6.97
CA LEU A 87 0.33 -7.05 -6.64
C LEU A 87 1.19 -7.58 -7.81
N PRO A 88 2.34 -6.94 -8.09
CA PRO A 88 3.27 -7.44 -9.09
C PRO A 88 3.77 -8.83 -8.71
N LYS A 89 3.94 -9.71 -9.69
CA LYS A 89 4.51 -11.04 -9.49
C LYS A 89 6.01 -10.94 -9.18
N TYR A 90 6.55 -11.97 -8.52
CA TYR A 90 7.98 -12.08 -8.29
C TYR A 90 8.77 -11.94 -9.60
N GLY A 91 9.85 -11.16 -9.59
CA GLY A 91 10.67 -10.90 -10.78
C GLY A 91 10.10 -9.88 -11.77
N THR A 92 8.91 -9.32 -11.55
CA THR A 92 8.37 -8.24 -12.38
C THR A 92 8.71 -6.85 -11.82
N ILE A 93 8.73 -5.86 -12.70
CA ILE A 93 9.02 -4.47 -12.31
C ILE A 93 7.80 -3.90 -11.57
N ASP A 94 8.05 -3.26 -10.42
CA ASP A 94 7.01 -2.52 -9.72
C ASP A 94 6.72 -1.19 -10.43
N LEU A 95 5.56 -1.13 -11.05
CA LEU A 95 5.07 0.04 -11.76
C LEU A 95 4.54 1.15 -10.85
N THR A 96 4.37 0.91 -9.55
CA THR A 96 3.81 1.87 -8.58
C THR A 96 4.58 3.19 -8.58
N ARG A 97 5.90 3.13 -8.77
CA ARG A 97 6.77 4.31 -8.83
C ARG A 97 6.41 5.25 -9.99
N PHE A 98 6.05 4.68 -11.14
CA PHE A 98 5.65 5.44 -12.32
C PHE A 98 4.17 5.83 -12.26
N PHE A 99 3.34 4.90 -11.79
CA PHE A 99 1.89 5.09 -11.65
C PHE A 99 1.54 6.26 -10.71
N ALA A 100 2.23 6.39 -9.59
CA ALA A 100 1.93 7.36 -8.54
C ALA A 100 1.86 8.82 -9.04
N PRO A 101 2.87 9.38 -9.73
CA PRO A 101 2.80 10.76 -10.22
C PRO A 101 1.74 10.94 -11.31
N PHE A 102 1.59 9.97 -12.21
CA PHE A 102 0.55 10.03 -13.24
C PHE A 102 -0.85 10.00 -12.64
N TYR A 103 -1.08 9.13 -11.66
CA TYR A 103 -2.37 9.06 -10.97
C TYR A 103 -2.71 10.39 -10.29
N MET A 104 -1.75 11.00 -9.60
CA MET A 104 -1.97 12.28 -8.91
C MET A 104 -2.32 13.40 -9.90
N ILE A 105 -1.60 13.51 -11.01
CA ILE A 105 -1.86 14.52 -12.05
C ILE A 105 -3.21 14.27 -12.70
N PHE A 106 -3.48 13.02 -13.10
CA PHE A 106 -4.72 12.65 -13.78
C PHE A 106 -5.94 12.84 -12.88
N PHE A 107 -5.83 12.47 -11.60
CA PHE A 107 -6.89 12.73 -10.62
C PHE A 107 -7.19 14.21 -10.50
N GLY A 108 -6.16 15.04 -10.36
CA GLY A 108 -6.32 16.49 -10.29
C GLY A 108 -6.95 17.09 -11.54
N PHE A 109 -6.52 16.61 -12.71
CA PHE A 109 -7.08 17.03 -13.99
C PHE A 109 -8.54 16.62 -14.17
N CYS A 110 -8.90 15.39 -13.82
CA CYS A 110 -10.28 14.90 -13.90
C CYS A 110 -11.21 15.62 -12.92
N MET A 111 -10.71 15.96 -11.74
CA MET A 111 -11.49 16.67 -10.74
C MET A 111 -11.64 18.15 -11.09
N ALA A 112 -10.54 18.80 -11.47
CA ALA A 112 -10.40 20.18 -11.93
C ALA A 112 -11.28 21.20 -11.18
N GLU A 113 -11.46 21.04 -9.86
CA GLU A 113 -12.38 21.80 -9.02
C GLU A 113 -11.69 22.21 -7.71
N GLY A 114 -11.38 23.50 -7.58
CA GLY A 114 -10.59 24.02 -6.48
C GLY A 114 -11.27 23.87 -5.11
N GLY A 115 -12.58 24.09 -5.04
CA GLY A 115 -13.35 24.01 -3.80
C GLY A 115 -13.45 22.56 -3.28
N TYR A 116 -13.82 21.64 -4.13
CA TYR A 116 -13.88 20.21 -3.74
C TYR A 116 -12.50 19.65 -3.47
N GLY A 117 -11.47 20.05 -4.23
CA GLY A 117 -10.08 19.69 -3.95
C GLY A 117 -9.65 20.12 -2.54
N LEU A 118 -10.01 21.34 -2.13
CA LEU A 118 -9.74 21.83 -0.78
C LEU A 118 -10.46 21.01 0.29
N VAL A 119 -11.75 20.69 0.09
CA VAL A 119 -12.51 19.87 1.05
C VAL A 119 -11.90 18.49 1.22
N ILE A 120 -11.51 17.84 0.11
CA ILE A 120 -10.86 16.53 0.14
C ILE A 120 -9.50 16.62 0.84
N MET A 121 -8.72 17.66 0.58
CA MET A 121 -7.44 17.89 1.23
C MET A 121 -7.60 18.03 2.76
N LEU A 122 -8.55 18.83 3.21
CA LEU A 122 -8.85 19.00 4.63
C LEU A 122 -9.37 17.72 5.27
N GLY A 123 -10.22 16.95 4.57
CA GLY A 123 -10.67 15.62 5.00
C GLY A 123 -9.52 14.64 5.16
N GLY A 124 -8.59 14.63 4.22
CA GLY A 124 -7.35 13.85 4.29
C GLY A 124 -6.48 14.24 5.49
N LEU A 125 -6.32 15.53 5.73
CA LEU A 125 -5.59 16.05 6.91
C LEU A 125 -6.24 15.60 8.21
N ALA A 126 -7.56 15.70 8.32
CA ALA A 126 -8.31 15.22 9.48
C ALA A 126 -8.12 13.71 9.68
N ALA A 127 -8.15 12.90 8.62
CA ALA A 127 -7.90 11.47 8.68
C ALA A 127 -6.47 11.15 9.16
N VAL A 128 -5.45 11.90 8.71
CA VAL A 128 -4.07 11.77 9.22
C VAL A 128 -4.00 12.06 10.72
N MET A 129 -4.65 13.13 11.17
CA MET A 129 -4.65 13.51 12.60
C MET A 129 -5.35 12.46 13.47
N LEU A 130 -6.49 11.95 13.01
CA LEU A 130 -7.22 10.87 13.68
C LEU A 130 -6.41 9.55 13.67
N GLY A 131 -5.76 9.22 12.57
CA GLY A 131 -4.89 8.05 12.46
C GLY A 131 -3.71 8.09 13.43
N ARG A 132 -3.11 9.27 13.61
CA ARG A 132 -2.06 9.49 14.62
C ARG A 132 -2.56 9.28 16.04
N LYS A 133 -3.75 9.80 16.38
CA LYS A 133 -4.35 9.64 17.71
C LYS A 133 -4.72 8.18 18.01
N LYS A 134 -5.24 7.47 17.02
CA LYS A 134 -5.66 6.06 17.16
C LYS A 134 -4.52 5.05 16.98
N GLY A 135 -3.32 5.48 16.61
CA GLY A 135 -2.19 4.60 16.32
C GLY A 135 -2.37 3.70 15.09
N SER A 136 -3.28 4.06 14.18
CA SER A 136 -3.57 3.30 12.95
C SER A 136 -2.71 3.79 11.79
N SER A 137 -1.77 2.96 11.32
CA SER A 137 -0.93 3.24 10.14
C SER A 137 -1.76 3.35 8.87
N ALA A 138 -2.71 2.42 8.67
CA ALA A 138 -3.57 2.40 7.49
C ALA A 138 -4.40 3.69 7.34
N MET A 139 -4.98 4.19 8.42
CA MET A 139 -5.75 5.44 8.39
C MET A 139 -4.86 6.65 8.07
N LYS A 140 -3.62 6.65 8.56
CA LYS A 140 -2.65 7.70 8.27
C LYS A 140 -2.24 7.69 6.80
N GLU A 141 -1.97 6.53 6.23
CA GLU A 141 -1.57 6.35 4.83
C GLU A 141 -2.67 6.75 3.86
N ILE A 142 -3.90 6.26 4.09
CA ILE A 142 -5.07 6.65 3.31
C ILE A 142 -5.33 8.15 3.44
N GLY A 143 -5.23 8.71 4.63
CA GLY A 143 -5.38 10.14 4.85
C GLY A 143 -4.35 10.98 4.09
N MET A 144 -3.07 10.54 4.05
CA MET A 144 -2.02 11.17 3.26
C MET A 144 -2.30 11.12 1.76
N LEU A 145 -2.72 9.95 1.26
CA LEU A 145 -3.11 9.77 -0.14
C LEU A 145 -4.25 10.71 -0.52
N THR A 146 -5.32 10.75 0.30
CA THR A 146 -6.47 11.62 0.10
C THR A 146 -6.07 13.09 0.11
N MET A 147 -5.19 13.50 1.03
CA MET A 147 -4.67 14.86 1.11
C MET A 147 -3.90 15.26 -0.15
N LEU A 148 -3.04 14.37 -0.69
CA LEU A 148 -2.29 14.61 -1.93
C LEU A 148 -3.21 14.71 -3.15
N CYS A 149 -4.20 13.83 -3.26
CA CYS A 149 -5.19 13.87 -4.32
C CYS A 149 -6.02 15.16 -4.26
N GLY A 150 -6.47 15.55 -3.06
CA GLY A 150 -7.18 16.81 -2.84
C GLY A 150 -6.35 18.04 -3.20
N PHE A 151 -5.07 18.04 -2.84
CA PHE A 151 -4.13 19.10 -3.22
C PHE A 151 -3.99 19.20 -4.74
N SER A 152 -3.85 18.07 -5.44
CA SER A 152 -3.79 18.06 -6.91
C SER A 152 -5.09 18.61 -7.53
N GLY A 153 -6.27 18.18 -7.06
CA GLY A 153 -7.57 18.70 -7.51
C GLY A 153 -7.70 20.19 -7.28
N MET A 154 -7.24 20.68 -6.13
CA MET A 154 -7.25 22.12 -5.82
C MET A 154 -6.37 22.91 -6.79
N VAL A 155 -5.14 22.45 -7.07
CA VAL A 155 -4.22 23.12 -8.00
C VAL A 155 -4.83 23.19 -9.41
N PHE A 156 -5.29 22.07 -9.95
CA PHE A 156 -5.91 22.05 -11.28
C PHE A 156 -7.24 22.83 -11.33
N GLY A 157 -8.03 22.81 -10.27
CA GLY A 157 -9.24 23.62 -10.15
C GLY A 157 -8.95 25.14 -10.16
N LEU A 158 -7.91 25.57 -9.47
CA LEU A 158 -7.46 26.97 -9.52
C LEU A 158 -6.94 27.34 -10.90
N MET A 159 -6.20 26.45 -11.58
CA MET A 159 -5.72 26.68 -12.94
C MET A 159 -6.87 26.77 -13.95
N SER A 160 -7.92 26.00 -13.77
CA SER A 160 -9.13 26.05 -14.63
C SER A 160 -10.09 27.20 -14.26
N GLY A 161 -9.81 27.92 -13.16
CA GLY A 161 -10.67 28.99 -12.67
C GLY A 161 -12.02 28.51 -12.11
N SER A 162 -12.12 27.23 -11.72
CA SER A 162 -13.33 26.64 -11.17
C SER A 162 -13.24 26.52 -9.65
N PHE A 163 -14.22 27.08 -8.95
CA PHE A 163 -14.30 27.04 -7.50
C PHE A 163 -15.76 26.89 -7.05
N PHE A 164 -16.13 25.71 -6.53
CA PHE A 164 -17.52 25.33 -6.17
C PHE A 164 -18.55 25.53 -7.30
N GLY A 165 -18.16 25.17 -8.54
CA GLY A 165 -19.01 25.36 -9.71
C GLY A 165 -19.14 26.82 -10.18
N LEU A 166 -18.47 27.75 -9.51
CA LEU A 166 -18.37 29.14 -9.93
C LEU A 166 -17.09 29.33 -10.77
N GLN A 167 -17.18 30.14 -11.81
CA GLN A 167 -16.05 30.54 -12.62
C GLN A 167 -15.74 32.03 -12.37
N PRO A 168 -15.12 32.39 -11.24
CA PRO A 168 -14.92 33.79 -10.86
C PRO A 168 -14.11 34.58 -11.90
N VAL A 169 -13.23 33.89 -12.66
CA VAL A 169 -12.42 34.55 -13.69
C VAL A 169 -13.25 34.91 -14.92
N SER A 170 -14.31 34.17 -15.22
CA SER A 170 -15.18 34.44 -16.41
C SER A 170 -16.00 35.71 -16.28
N TYR A 171 -16.31 36.12 -15.06
CA TYR A 171 -17.11 37.34 -14.83
C TYR A 171 -16.33 38.66 -14.93
N THR A 172 -15.01 38.59 -14.77
CA THR A 172 -14.15 39.79 -14.84
C THR A 172 -13.89 40.28 -16.27
N HIS A 173 -14.08 39.41 -17.28
CA HIS A 173 -13.88 39.75 -18.69
C HIS A 173 -15.15 40.06 -19.46
N LEU A 174 -16.32 39.80 -18.86
CA LEU A 174 -17.63 40.05 -19.52
C LEU A 174 -18.22 41.45 -19.26
N THR A 175 -17.57 42.26 -18.46
CA THR A 175 -17.97 43.66 -18.23
C THR A 175 -17.06 44.62 -19.02
N LEU A 176 -16.92 44.38 -20.32
CA LEU A 176 -16.54 45.47 -21.21
C LEU A 176 -17.81 46.23 -21.58
N PRO A 177 -17.99 47.52 -21.19
CA PRO A 177 -19.05 48.33 -21.68
C PRO A 177 -18.83 48.60 -23.18
N THR A 178 -19.80 48.17 -23.97
CA THR A 178 -19.95 48.65 -25.34
C THR A 178 -20.39 50.10 -25.35
#